data_63e392e1c3602b935e2e91937c35ad63
#
_entry.id   63e392e1c3602b935e2e91937c35ad63
#
_cell.length_a   1.000
_cell.length_b   1.000
_cell.length_c   1.000
_cell.angle_alpha   90.00
_cell.angle_beta   90.00
_cell.angle_gamma   90.00
#
_symmetry.space_group_name_H-M   'P 1'
#
loop_
_entity.id
_entity.type
_entity.pdbx_description
1 polymer ?
#
loop_
_entity_poly.entity_id
_entity_poly.type
_entity_poly.pdbx_seq_one_letter_code
_entity_poly.pdbx_strand_id
1 'polypeptide(L)'
;MPLTHTKDLFAKALKGKYALGAFNVYNMELIQDIVEACEEEKAPLMLQISKGARQYANPIYLKKLIEAAVSLSTVPIAVHLDHGDTFELCKECIDEGFTSVMIDASHEPFDKNIEITKKVVEYAHKYNCSVESELGHLVGAQFDDGEEGGSHSMSGHYTNPDEAVKFVKESGCDSLAIAIGNSHGAYKFKGEQHLDLERLKAIKKALLEANLGDYPLVLHGASSVPQYLVVEVNKYGGKMPDAQGVPEADIEVARRVGCTKVNIDTDLRLAMTAAIRKVFWEKPGEFDPRKYLGPARQAVKDLVRHKVKDVLCCAGHAFD
;
A
#
# COMPACT_ATOMS: atom_id res chain seq x y z
N MET A 1 -11.97 -19.12 -6.04
CA MET A 1 -10.52 -19.12 -5.83
C MET A 1 -10.14 -17.79 -5.20
N PRO A 2 -9.32 -17.75 -4.17
CA PRO A 2 -9.03 -16.49 -3.47
C PRO A 2 -8.24 -15.48 -4.31
N LEU A 3 -7.42 -15.91 -5.30
CA LEU A 3 -6.69 -14.99 -6.17
C LEU A 3 -7.66 -14.22 -7.08
N THR A 4 -7.65 -12.89 -6.95
CA THR A 4 -8.67 -12.00 -7.54
C THR A 4 -8.01 -10.78 -8.18
N HIS A 5 -8.67 -10.23 -9.21
CA HIS A 5 -8.20 -9.02 -9.88
C HIS A 5 -8.65 -7.76 -9.14
N THR A 6 -7.80 -6.74 -9.11
CA THR A 6 -8.10 -5.49 -8.41
C THR A 6 -9.31 -4.76 -8.97
N LYS A 7 -9.59 -4.89 -10.26
CA LYS A 7 -10.76 -4.26 -10.91
C LYS A 7 -12.06 -4.64 -10.22
N ASP A 8 -12.24 -5.93 -9.92
CA ASP A 8 -13.45 -6.43 -9.24
C ASP A 8 -13.52 -5.94 -7.79
N LEU A 9 -12.36 -5.96 -7.11
CA LEU A 9 -12.26 -5.49 -5.72
C LEU A 9 -12.53 -3.99 -5.61
N PHE A 10 -11.99 -3.17 -6.52
CA PHE A 10 -12.19 -1.73 -6.53
C PHE A 10 -13.65 -1.35 -6.85
N ALA A 11 -14.30 -2.06 -7.76
CA ALA A 11 -15.72 -1.84 -8.04
C ALA A 11 -16.59 -2.07 -6.79
N LYS A 12 -16.31 -3.13 -6.03
CA LYS A 12 -16.98 -3.41 -4.76
C LYS A 12 -16.65 -2.37 -3.70
N ALA A 13 -15.38 -1.96 -3.58
CA ALA A 13 -14.93 -0.93 -2.64
C ALA A 13 -15.61 0.41 -2.88
N LEU A 14 -15.70 0.86 -4.13
CA LEU A 14 -16.43 2.09 -4.49
C LEU A 14 -17.90 2.02 -4.10
N LYS A 15 -18.56 0.91 -4.42
CA LYS A 15 -19.99 0.70 -4.07
C LYS A 15 -20.20 0.63 -2.56
N GLY A 16 -19.33 -0.07 -1.84
CA GLY A 16 -19.41 -0.26 -0.39
C GLY A 16 -18.80 0.89 0.42
N LYS A 17 -18.13 1.86 -0.24
CA LYS A 17 -17.44 2.98 0.41
C LYS A 17 -16.40 2.55 1.45
N TYR A 18 -15.71 1.44 1.17
CA TYR A 18 -14.55 0.98 1.93
C TYR A 18 -13.27 1.09 1.08
N ALA A 19 -12.12 0.90 1.67
CA ALA A 19 -10.87 0.79 0.96
C ALA A 19 -10.19 -0.55 1.24
N LEU A 20 -9.42 -1.05 0.29
CA LEU A 20 -8.57 -2.22 0.46
C LEU A 20 -7.28 -1.83 1.16
N GLY A 21 -6.87 -2.60 2.15
CA GLY A 21 -5.52 -2.54 2.67
C GLY A 21 -4.55 -3.22 1.70
N ALA A 22 -3.60 -2.45 1.18
CA ALA A 22 -2.48 -2.98 0.42
C ALA A 22 -1.29 -3.08 1.37
N PHE A 23 -1.02 -4.30 1.82
CA PHE A 23 -0.04 -4.60 2.85
C PHE A 23 1.27 -5.07 2.23
N ASN A 24 2.38 -4.38 2.53
CA ASN A 24 3.70 -4.77 2.02
C ASN A 24 4.20 -6.04 2.72
N VAL A 25 4.65 -7.01 1.91
CA VAL A 25 5.13 -8.29 2.40
C VAL A 25 6.49 -8.66 1.82
N TYR A 26 7.36 -9.22 2.66
CA TYR A 26 8.71 -9.64 2.29
C TYR A 26 9.23 -10.84 3.11
N ASN A 27 8.43 -11.37 4.04
CA ASN A 27 8.75 -12.56 4.82
C ASN A 27 7.50 -13.39 5.15
N MET A 28 7.71 -14.58 5.66
CA MET A 28 6.65 -15.54 6.00
C MET A 28 5.71 -15.00 7.08
N GLU A 29 6.26 -14.36 8.11
CA GLU A 29 5.52 -13.89 9.27
C GLU A 29 4.48 -12.85 8.86
N LEU A 30 4.87 -11.83 8.09
CA LEU A 30 3.94 -10.81 7.58
C LEU A 30 2.83 -11.41 6.72
N ILE A 31 3.19 -12.30 5.78
CA ILE A 31 2.20 -12.94 4.90
C ILE A 31 1.15 -13.70 5.72
N GLN A 32 1.59 -14.52 6.68
CA GLN A 32 0.69 -15.30 7.52
C GLN A 32 -0.22 -14.42 8.35
N ASP A 33 0.34 -13.41 9.01
CA ASP A 33 -0.40 -12.58 9.96
C ASP A 33 -1.43 -11.69 9.28
N ILE A 34 -1.09 -11.13 8.12
CA ILE A 34 -2.00 -10.33 7.31
C ILE A 34 -3.16 -11.19 6.80
N VAL A 35 -2.86 -12.36 6.25
CA VAL A 35 -3.90 -13.25 5.71
C VAL A 35 -4.78 -13.78 6.83
N GLU A 36 -4.22 -14.23 7.96
CA GLU A 36 -4.98 -14.67 9.12
C GLU A 36 -5.91 -13.57 9.67
N ALA A 37 -5.41 -12.34 9.78
CA ALA A 37 -6.21 -11.21 10.23
C ALA A 37 -7.40 -10.94 9.28
N CYS A 38 -7.16 -10.95 7.98
CA CYS A 38 -8.19 -10.70 6.97
C CYS A 38 -9.20 -11.87 6.89
N GLU A 39 -8.76 -13.12 7.08
CA GLU A 39 -9.66 -14.28 7.20
C GLU A 39 -10.60 -14.14 8.40
N GLU A 40 -10.08 -13.80 9.58
CA GLU A 40 -10.89 -13.61 10.78
C GLU A 40 -11.93 -12.50 10.63
N GLU A 41 -11.54 -11.41 9.99
CA GLU A 41 -12.40 -10.25 9.78
C GLU A 41 -13.22 -10.32 8.48
N LYS A 42 -13.08 -11.40 7.68
CA LYS A 42 -13.73 -11.57 6.36
C LYS A 42 -13.51 -10.34 5.46
N ALA A 43 -12.27 -9.88 5.39
CA ALA A 43 -11.86 -8.71 4.64
C ALA A 43 -11.14 -9.11 3.34
N PRO A 44 -11.46 -8.51 2.18
CA PRO A 44 -10.62 -8.62 0.99
C PRO A 44 -9.30 -7.87 1.22
N LEU A 45 -8.21 -8.32 0.61
CA LEU A 45 -6.88 -7.73 0.81
C LEU A 45 -6.02 -7.73 -0.45
N MET A 46 -4.99 -6.89 -0.40
CA MET A 46 -3.89 -6.90 -1.37
C MET A 46 -2.59 -7.23 -0.64
N LEU A 47 -1.90 -8.28 -1.10
CA LEU A 47 -0.50 -8.51 -0.77
C LEU A 47 0.34 -7.77 -1.80
N GLN A 48 1.07 -6.74 -1.36
CA GLN A 48 1.88 -5.95 -2.27
C GLN A 48 3.37 -6.16 -2.01
N ILE A 49 4.12 -6.20 -3.11
CA ILE A 49 5.51 -6.59 -3.14
C ILE A 49 6.31 -5.51 -3.88
N SER A 50 7.22 -4.84 -3.18
CA SER A 50 8.14 -3.90 -3.81
C SER A 50 9.32 -4.60 -4.48
N LYS A 51 10.07 -3.87 -5.31
CA LYS A 51 11.34 -4.33 -5.88
C LYS A 51 12.32 -4.76 -4.78
N GLY A 52 12.46 -3.94 -3.72
CA GLY A 52 13.30 -4.25 -2.57
C GLY A 52 12.86 -5.51 -1.82
N ALA A 53 11.56 -5.72 -1.64
CA ALA A 53 11.02 -6.95 -1.07
C ALA A 53 11.39 -8.20 -1.89
N ARG A 54 11.31 -8.12 -3.23
CA ARG A 54 11.72 -9.20 -4.14
C ARG A 54 13.21 -9.49 -4.03
N GLN A 55 14.04 -8.48 -3.95
CA GLN A 55 15.50 -8.64 -3.79
C GLN A 55 15.85 -9.27 -2.45
N TYR A 56 15.23 -8.81 -1.37
CA TYR A 56 15.46 -9.33 -0.02
C TYR A 56 15.06 -10.80 0.13
N ALA A 57 13.82 -11.13 -0.24
CA ALA A 57 13.23 -12.46 -0.01
C ALA A 57 13.60 -13.47 -1.09
N ASN A 58 14.16 -13.07 -2.22
CA ASN A 58 14.26 -13.80 -3.47
C ASN A 58 12.86 -14.05 -4.11
N PRO A 59 12.65 -13.71 -5.39
CA PRO A 59 11.34 -13.80 -6.05
C PRO A 59 10.72 -15.20 -5.99
N ILE A 60 11.53 -16.26 -6.11
CA ILE A 60 11.05 -17.66 -6.10
C ILE A 60 10.48 -18.02 -4.73
N TYR A 61 11.21 -17.72 -3.64
CA TYR A 61 10.72 -18.00 -2.28
C TYR A 61 9.47 -17.18 -1.97
N LEU A 62 9.48 -15.90 -2.27
CA LEU A 62 8.36 -15.01 -1.98
C LEU A 62 7.10 -15.45 -2.76
N LYS A 63 7.25 -15.80 -4.04
CA LYS A 63 6.16 -16.35 -4.86
C LYS A 63 5.56 -17.60 -4.22
N LYS A 64 6.40 -18.53 -3.74
CA LYS A 64 5.90 -19.78 -3.13
C LYS A 64 5.21 -19.56 -1.79
N LEU A 65 5.67 -18.59 -0.99
CA LEU A 65 4.98 -18.18 0.23
C LEU A 65 3.60 -17.58 -0.06
N ILE A 66 3.50 -16.73 -1.08
CA ILE A 66 2.24 -16.13 -1.51
C ILE A 66 1.30 -17.19 -2.10
N GLU A 67 1.79 -18.08 -2.96
CA GLU A 67 1.01 -19.21 -3.49
C GLU A 67 0.44 -20.08 -2.35
N ALA A 68 1.23 -20.36 -1.32
CA ALA A 68 0.77 -21.09 -0.14
C ALA A 68 -0.32 -20.31 0.61
N ALA A 69 -0.12 -19.02 0.86
CA ALA A 69 -1.12 -18.17 1.51
C ALA A 69 -2.44 -18.13 0.72
N VAL A 70 -2.37 -17.92 -0.59
CA VAL A 70 -3.54 -17.94 -1.49
C VAL A 70 -4.26 -19.30 -1.46
N SER A 71 -3.52 -20.42 -1.38
CA SER A 71 -4.12 -21.75 -1.34
C SER A 71 -4.84 -22.07 -0.03
N LEU A 72 -4.44 -21.43 1.06
CA LEU A 72 -5.01 -21.63 2.39
C LEU A 72 -6.13 -20.62 2.71
N SER A 73 -6.24 -19.55 1.94
CA SER A 73 -7.20 -18.48 2.19
C SER A 73 -8.55 -18.76 1.52
N THR A 74 -9.62 -18.24 2.13
CA THR A 74 -10.97 -18.20 1.58
C THR A 74 -11.36 -16.79 1.12
N VAL A 75 -10.73 -15.75 1.67
CA VAL A 75 -10.99 -14.36 1.28
C VAL A 75 -10.29 -13.97 -0.02
N PRO A 76 -10.84 -13.03 -0.79
CA PRO A 76 -10.22 -12.56 -2.03
C PRO A 76 -8.87 -11.87 -1.77
N ILE A 77 -7.84 -12.32 -2.49
CA ILE A 77 -6.49 -11.76 -2.43
C ILE A 77 -6.07 -11.27 -3.80
N ALA A 78 -5.66 -10.00 -3.91
CA ALA A 78 -4.91 -9.50 -5.06
C ALA A 78 -3.41 -9.53 -4.74
N VAL A 79 -2.60 -9.91 -5.72
CA VAL A 79 -1.14 -9.87 -5.64
C VAL A 79 -0.66 -8.73 -6.53
N HIS A 80 0.04 -7.77 -5.94
CA HIS A 80 0.34 -6.48 -6.56
C HIS A 80 1.84 -6.15 -6.51
N LEU A 81 2.41 -5.71 -7.64
CA LEU A 81 3.74 -5.07 -7.66
C LEU A 81 3.59 -3.62 -7.21
N ASP A 82 4.31 -3.26 -6.15
CA ASP A 82 4.35 -1.91 -5.58
C ASP A 82 5.56 -1.15 -6.15
N HIS A 83 5.36 0.06 -6.66
CA HIS A 83 6.39 0.92 -7.24
C HIS A 83 7.35 0.21 -8.23
N GLY A 84 6.79 -0.39 -9.28
CA GLY A 84 7.59 -0.89 -10.40
C GLY A 84 8.26 0.28 -11.14
N ASP A 85 9.58 0.27 -11.25
CA ASP A 85 10.40 1.34 -11.84
C ASP A 85 10.65 1.16 -13.35
N THR A 86 10.32 0.00 -13.89
CA THR A 86 10.58 -0.33 -15.31
C THR A 86 9.47 -1.18 -15.90
N PHE A 87 9.31 -1.08 -17.21
CA PHE A 87 8.42 -1.97 -17.96
C PHE A 87 8.83 -3.45 -17.79
N GLU A 88 10.11 -3.72 -17.77
CA GLU A 88 10.67 -5.06 -17.65
C GLU A 88 10.30 -5.71 -16.33
N LEU A 89 10.36 -4.97 -15.21
CA LEU A 89 9.94 -5.46 -13.89
C LEU A 89 8.42 -5.71 -13.85
N CYS A 90 7.62 -4.79 -14.38
CA CYS A 90 6.17 -4.99 -14.48
C CYS A 90 5.84 -6.24 -15.31
N LYS A 91 6.50 -6.39 -16.46
CA LYS A 91 6.35 -7.55 -17.33
C LYS A 91 6.71 -8.86 -16.62
N GLU A 92 7.85 -8.90 -15.91
CA GLU A 92 8.27 -10.07 -15.13
C GLU A 92 7.19 -10.47 -14.10
N CYS A 93 6.69 -9.51 -13.33
CA CYS A 93 5.63 -9.77 -12.34
C CYS A 93 4.32 -10.26 -12.97
N ILE A 94 3.92 -9.70 -14.13
CA ILE A 94 2.75 -10.15 -14.88
C ILE A 94 2.94 -11.60 -15.34
N ASP A 95 4.11 -11.92 -15.91
CA ASP A 95 4.44 -13.27 -16.38
C ASP A 95 4.51 -14.28 -15.20
N GLU A 96 4.84 -13.82 -14.00
CA GLU A 96 4.79 -14.63 -12.77
C GLU A 96 3.38 -14.85 -12.21
N GLY A 97 2.36 -14.19 -12.75
CA GLY A 97 0.96 -14.35 -12.36
C GLY A 97 0.46 -13.35 -11.32
N PHE A 98 1.10 -12.20 -11.20
CA PHE A 98 0.55 -11.07 -10.42
C PHE A 98 -0.76 -10.61 -11.04
N THR A 99 -1.75 -10.28 -10.22
CA THR A 99 -3.08 -9.83 -10.69
C THR A 99 -3.15 -8.32 -10.86
N SER A 100 -2.14 -7.61 -10.39
CA SER A 100 -2.02 -6.16 -10.51
C SER A 100 -0.56 -5.75 -10.46
N VAL A 101 -0.20 -4.70 -11.20
CA VAL A 101 1.13 -4.07 -11.13
C VAL A 101 0.98 -2.56 -11.07
N MET A 102 1.89 -1.89 -10.37
CA MET A 102 2.06 -0.45 -10.47
C MET A 102 3.30 -0.15 -11.29
N ILE A 103 3.18 0.79 -12.22
CA ILE A 103 4.29 1.46 -12.87
C ILE A 103 4.42 2.88 -12.30
N ASP A 104 5.55 3.17 -11.69
CA ASP A 104 5.85 4.48 -11.14
C ASP A 104 6.84 5.23 -12.04
N ALA A 105 6.30 6.08 -12.89
CA ALA A 105 7.05 7.03 -13.70
C ALA A 105 6.73 8.49 -13.30
N SER A 106 6.30 8.72 -12.05
CA SER A 106 5.92 10.05 -11.55
C SER A 106 7.07 11.06 -11.51
N HIS A 107 8.32 10.57 -11.55
CA HIS A 107 9.54 11.37 -11.65
C HIS A 107 9.85 11.86 -13.08
N GLU A 108 9.20 11.28 -14.09
CA GLU A 108 9.36 11.64 -15.49
C GLU A 108 8.44 12.81 -15.87
N PRO A 109 8.73 13.55 -16.97
CA PRO A 109 7.80 14.52 -17.50
C PRO A 109 6.43 13.92 -17.81
N PHE A 110 5.36 14.70 -17.64
CA PHE A 110 3.97 14.27 -17.74
C PHE A 110 3.66 13.40 -18.95
N ASP A 111 4.02 13.85 -20.16
CA ASP A 111 3.76 13.11 -21.40
C ASP A 111 4.58 11.80 -21.46
N LYS A 112 5.77 11.79 -20.86
CA LYS A 112 6.62 10.59 -20.77
C LYS A 112 6.05 9.57 -19.78
N ASN A 113 5.53 10.03 -18.65
CA ASN A 113 4.82 9.17 -17.69
C ASN A 113 3.62 8.49 -18.38
N ILE A 114 2.83 9.24 -19.16
CA ILE A 114 1.72 8.67 -19.95
C ILE A 114 2.23 7.58 -20.92
N GLU A 115 3.30 7.85 -21.67
CA GLU A 115 3.87 6.90 -22.63
C GLU A 115 4.31 5.59 -21.97
N ILE A 116 5.05 5.71 -20.87
CA ILE A 116 5.55 4.55 -20.11
C ILE A 116 4.37 3.76 -19.53
N THR A 117 3.43 4.43 -18.89
CA THR A 117 2.23 3.80 -18.30
C THR A 117 1.43 3.07 -19.37
N LYS A 118 1.17 3.70 -20.51
CA LYS A 118 0.44 3.09 -21.61
C LYS A 118 1.10 1.82 -22.14
N LYS A 119 2.42 1.81 -22.26
CA LYS A 119 3.17 0.61 -22.67
C LYS A 119 2.94 -0.56 -21.71
N VAL A 120 2.91 -0.30 -20.38
CA VAL A 120 2.63 -1.33 -19.37
C VAL A 120 1.17 -1.79 -19.46
N VAL A 121 0.22 -0.86 -19.62
CA VAL A 121 -1.22 -1.16 -19.77
C VAL A 121 -1.46 -2.06 -20.99
N GLU A 122 -0.88 -1.73 -22.15
CA GLU A 122 -1.03 -2.54 -23.36
C GLU A 122 -0.50 -3.97 -23.21
N TYR A 123 0.50 -4.16 -22.37
CA TYR A 123 0.99 -5.50 -22.05
C TYR A 123 0.10 -6.19 -21.03
N ALA A 124 -0.16 -5.56 -19.89
CA ALA A 124 -0.88 -6.12 -18.75
C ALA A 124 -2.31 -6.57 -19.09
N HIS A 125 -3.04 -5.78 -19.87
CA HIS A 125 -4.41 -6.09 -20.25
C HIS A 125 -4.53 -7.36 -21.10
N LYS A 126 -3.49 -7.81 -21.81
CA LYS A 126 -3.47 -9.09 -22.53
C LYS A 126 -3.54 -10.28 -21.58
N TYR A 127 -3.09 -10.10 -20.36
CA TYR A 127 -3.04 -11.13 -19.31
C TYR A 127 -4.08 -10.89 -18.22
N ASN A 128 -5.05 -9.99 -18.45
CA ASN A 128 -6.07 -9.61 -17.47
C ASN A 128 -5.47 -9.10 -16.15
N CYS A 129 -4.31 -8.44 -16.20
CA CYS A 129 -3.64 -7.82 -15.07
C CYS A 129 -3.96 -6.33 -15.05
N SER A 130 -4.36 -5.80 -13.89
CA SER A 130 -4.67 -4.38 -13.72
C SER A 130 -3.40 -3.56 -13.55
N VAL A 131 -3.43 -2.29 -14.03
CA VAL A 131 -2.31 -1.37 -13.92
C VAL A 131 -2.68 -0.16 -13.07
N GLU A 132 -1.92 0.05 -12.02
CA GLU A 132 -1.88 1.28 -11.24
C GLU A 132 -0.77 2.19 -11.76
N SER A 133 -0.97 3.50 -11.74
CA SER A 133 0.10 4.46 -12.01
C SER A 133 -0.01 5.64 -11.05
N GLU A 134 1.02 6.50 -11.01
CA GLU A 134 1.09 7.63 -10.10
C GLU A 134 1.20 8.95 -10.86
N LEU A 135 0.45 9.95 -10.39
CA LEU A 135 0.50 11.32 -10.87
C LEU A 135 0.64 12.32 -9.72
N GLY A 136 1.58 13.22 -9.87
CA GLY A 136 2.06 14.07 -8.81
C GLY A 136 3.35 13.51 -8.22
N HIS A 137 3.97 14.23 -7.32
CA HIS A 137 5.24 13.82 -6.71
C HIS A 137 5.09 13.76 -5.21
N LEU A 138 5.25 12.55 -4.66
CA LEU A 138 5.26 12.35 -3.21
C LEU A 138 6.61 12.80 -2.63
N VAL A 139 6.56 13.53 -1.52
CA VAL A 139 7.77 13.87 -0.76
C VAL A 139 8.20 12.65 0.06
N GLY A 140 9.49 12.31 0.05
CA GLY A 140 10.04 11.19 0.81
C GLY A 140 10.91 10.29 -0.05
N ALA A 141 11.50 9.25 0.55
CA ALA A 141 12.36 8.31 -0.18
C ALA A 141 11.54 7.56 -1.24
N GLN A 142 11.89 7.77 -2.50
CA GLN A 142 11.27 7.10 -3.65
C GLN A 142 11.61 5.61 -3.74
N PHE A 143 12.52 5.13 -2.90
CA PHE A 143 12.98 3.75 -2.92
C PHE A 143 12.89 3.14 -1.53
N ASP A 144 12.24 2.00 -1.45
CA ASP A 144 12.08 1.15 -0.26
C ASP A 144 13.39 0.43 0.14
N ASP A 145 14.54 0.98 -0.26
CA ASP A 145 15.86 0.35 -0.10
C ASP A 145 16.51 0.60 1.26
N GLY A 146 15.75 1.15 2.23
CA GLY A 146 16.22 1.33 3.60
C GLY A 146 17.33 2.38 3.78
N GLU A 147 17.72 3.09 2.73
CA GLU A 147 18.63 4.21 2.85
C GLU A 147 17.87 5.47 3.28
N GLU A 148 18.25 6.02 4.43
CA GLU A 148 17.86 7.34 4.89
C GLU A 148 18.44 8.42 3.96
N GLY A 149 17.98 8.44 2.72
CA GLY A 149 18.33 9.45 1.74
C GLY A 149 17.45 10.68 1.91
N GLY A 150 17.69 11.46 2.95
CA GLY A 150 17.07 12.75 3.14
C GLY A 150 17.48 13.74 2.06
N SER A 151 16.84 13.73 0.92
CA SER A 151 16.81 14.88 0.03
C SER A 151 15.63 15.75 0.43
N HIS A 152 15.90 16.82 1.14
CA HIS A 152 14.93 17.88 1.45
C HIS A 152 14.60 18.71 0.20
N SER A 153 13.97 18.13 -0.78
CA SER A 153 13.27 18.89 -1.82
C SER A 153 11.85 19.16 -1.34
N MET A 154 11.61 20.34 -0.83
CA MET A 154 10.35 20.78 -0.19
C MET A 154 9.26 21.21 -1.19
N SER A 155 9.19 20.66 -2.40
CA SER A 155 8.10 20.95 -3.33
C SER A 155 7.55 19.66 -3.95
N GLY A 156 6.73 18.93 -3.18
CA GLY A 156 5.87 17.92 -3.74
C GLY A 156 4.89 18.59 -4.71
N HIS A 157 4.76 18.07 -5.93
CA HIS A 157 3.75 18.54 -6.85
C HIS A 157 2.46 17.77 -6.60
N TYR A 158 1.47 18.43 -6.02
CA TYR A 158 0.14 17.84 -5.82
C TYR A 158 -0.51 17.54 -7.15
N THR A 159 -1.25 16.43 -7.21
CA THR A 159 -2.00 16.03 -8.40
C THR A 159 -2.99 17.11 -8.83
N ASN A 160 -2.90 17.56 -10.08
CA ASN A 160 -3.83 18.51 -10.67
C ASN A 160 -5.06 17.74 -11.22
N PRO A 161 -6.31 18.17 -10.92
CA PRO A 161 -7.51 17.48 -11.39
C PRO A 161 -7.64 17.34 -12.91
N ASP A 162 -7.28 18.38 -13.69
CA ASP A 162 -7.37 18.35 -15.14
C ASP A 162 -6.30 17.43 -15.75
N GLU A 163 -5.09 17.46 -15.17
CA GLU A 163 -4.01 16.53 -15.56
C GLU A 163 -4.39 15.08 -15.24
N ALA A 164 -5.05 14.81 -14.10
CA ALA A 164 -5.53 13.48 -13.75
C ALA A 164 -6.50 12.93 -14.82
N VAL A 165 -7.42 13.76 -15.31
CA VAL A 165 -8.34 13.39 -16.39
C VAL A 165 -7.57 13.06 -17.68
N LYS A 166 -6.64 13.91 -18.10
CA LYS A 166 -5.83 13.68 -19.31
C LYS A 166 -5.00 12.40 -19.15
N PHE A 167 -4.33 12.26 -18.00
CA PHE A 167 -3.48 11.10 -17.70
C PHE A 167 -4.24 9.77 -17.81
N VAL A 168 -5.38 9.66 -17.13
CA VAL A 168 -6.20 8.44 -17.16
C VAL A 168 -6.71 8.12 -18.56
N LYS A 169 -7.17 9.12 -19.32
CA LYS A 169 -7.67 8.92 -20.69
C LYS A 169 -6.59 8.46 -21.65
N GLU A 170 -5.39 9.01 -21.55
CA GLU A 170 -4.32 8.75 -22.51
C GLU A 170 -3.47 7.53 -22.16
N SER A 171 -3.25 7.27 -20.87
CA SER A 171 -2.51 6.09 -20.38
C SER A 171 -3.35 4.81 -20.36
N GLY A 172 -4.65 4.94 -20.02
CA GLY A 172 -5.57 3.80 -19.86
C GLY A 172 -5.33 2.97 -18.59
N CYS A 173 -4.63 3.51 -17.58
CA CYS A 173 -4.44 2.81 -16.31
C CYS A 173 -5.78 2.51 -15.62
N ASP A 174 -5.81 1.51 -14.75
CA ASP A 174 -7.04 1.03 -14.09
C ASP A 174 -7.29 1.71 -12.74
N SER A 175 -6.24 2.27 -12.13
CA SER A 175 -6.29 3.07 -10.90
C SER A 175 -5.18 4.10 -10.87
N LEU A 176 -5.39 5.18 -10.11
CA LEU A 176 -4.46 6.31 -10.04
C LEU A 176 -4.07 6.62 -8.60
N ALA A 177 -2.79 6.48 -8.30
CA ALA A 177 -2.19 7.02 -7.09
C ALA A 177 -2.00 8.52 -7.20
N ILE A 178 -2.41 9.24 -6.16
CA ILE A 178 -2.47 10.70 -6.14
C ILE A 178 -1.64 11.30 -5.03
N ALA A 179 -1.02 12.44 -5.30
CA ALA A 179 -0.31 13.27 -4.34
C ALA A 179 -1.23 14.38 -3.81
N ILE A 180 -1.65 14.26 -2.57
CA ILE A 180 -2.53 15.20 -1.86
C ILE A 180 -1.98 15.58 -0.48
N GLY A 181 -0.65 15.61 -0.34
CA GLY A 181 0.04 15.90 0.91
C GLY A 181 0.51 14.65 1.67
N ASN A 182 0.34 13.48 1.10
CA ASN A 182 0.89 12.22 1.60
C ASN A 182 2.41 12.10 1.31
N SER A 183 3.11 11.30 2.10
CA SER A 183 4.57 11.12 1.99
C SER A 183 4.99 9.73 2.47
N HIS A 184 6.06 9.18 1.90
CA HIS A 184 6.62 7.89 2.32
C HIS A 184 7.46 7.97 3.61
N GLY A 185 7.59 6.84 4.32
CA GLY A 185 8.44 6.69 5.50
C GLY A 185 7.75 7.02 6.83
N ALA A 186 8.51 6.92 7.93
CA ALA A 186 8.04 7.17 9.29
C ALA A 186 8.22 8.62 9.75
N TYR A 187 9.00 9.42 9.06
CA TYR A 187 9.32 10.81 9.37
C TYR A 187 8.74 11.75 8.32
N LYS A 188 7.43 11.64 8.13
CA LYS A 188 6.75 12.28 7.01
C LYS A 188 6.68 13.80 7.15
N PHE A 189 6.63 14.32 8.40
CA PHE A 189 6.23 15.72 8.62
C PHE A 189 6.85 16.33 9.89
N LYS A 190 7.00 17.65 9.87
CA LYS A 190 7.24 18.46 11.08
C LYS A 190 5.92 19.14 11.47
N GLY A 191 5.23 18.62 12.50
CA GLY A 191 3.93 19.12 12.97
C GLY A 191 2.73 18.31 12.48
N GLU A 192 1.52 18.68 12.90
CA GLU A 192 0.28 18.04 12.45
C GLU A 192 0.12 18.25 10.95
N GLN A 193 -0.07 17.17 10.22
CA GLN A 193 -0.31 17.23 8.79
C GLN A 193 -1.60 16.49 8.45
N HIS A 194 -2.35 17.10 7.56
CA HIS A 194 -3.58 16.57 7.01
C HIS A 194 -3.47 16.40 5.50
N LEU A 195 -4.22 15.44 4.97
CA LEU A 195 -4.40 15.30 3.53
C LEU A 195 -5.23 16.46 2.97
N ASP A 196 -4.91 16.91 1.76
CA ASP A 196 -5.75 17.87 1.02
C ASP A 196 -7.00 17.15 0.47
N LEU A 197 -7.98 16.94 1.36
CA LEU A 197 -9.21 16.24 1.05
C LEU A 197 -10.11 17.01 0.07
N GLU A 198 -9.98 18.33 -0.01
CA GLU A 198 -10.69 19.13 -1.02
C GLU A 198 -10.11 18.88 -2.42
N ARG A 199 -8.81 18.72 -2.54
CA ARG A 199 -8.16 18.29 -3.78
C ARG A 199 -8.60 16.90 -4.20
N LEU A 200 -8.68 15.95 -3.27
CA LEU A 200 -9.21 14.62 -3.54
C LEU A 200 -10.63 14.68 -4.14
N LYS A 201 -11.51 15.49 -3.54
CA LYS A 201 -12.87 15.71 -4.05
C LYS A 201 -12.87 16.34 -5.44
N ALA A 202 -11.98 17.31 -5.68
CA ALA A 202 -11.83 17.97 -6.98
C ALA A 202 -11.36 17.00 -8.06
N ILE A 203 -10.37 16.16 -7.78
CA ILE A 203 -9.90 15.10 -8.70
C ILE A 203 -11.04 14.14 -9.02
N LYS A 204 -11.73 13.64 -7.99
CA LYS A 204 -12.85 12.70 -8.16
C LYS A 204 -13.97 13.29 -9.02
N LYS A 205 -14.33 14.55 -8.75
CA LYS A 205 -15.32 15.29 -9.53
C LYS A 205 -14.91 15.45 -10.99
N ALA A 206 -13.66 15.86 -11.26
CA ALA A 206 -13.16 16.05 -12.63
C ALA A 206 -13.19 14.73 -13.42
N LEU A 207 -12.79 13.62 -12.82
CA LEU A 207 -12.85 12.30 -13.45
C LEU A 207 -14.29 11.89 -13.78
N LEU A 208 -15.24 12.14 -12.87
CA LEU A 208 -16.65 11.85 -13.09
C LEU A 208 -17.25 12.70 -14.22
N GLU A 209 -17.00 14.02 -14.23
CA GLU A 209 -17.44 14.96 -15.27
C GLU A 209 -16.84 14.65 -16.64
N ALA A 210 -15.66 14.03 -16.65
CA ALA A 210 -15.00 13.55 -17.89
C ALA A 210 -15.53 12.20 -18.40
N ASN A 211 -16.63 11.66 -17.81
CA ASN A 211 -17.25 10.37 -18.11
C ASN A 211 -16.33 9.16 -17.88
N LEU A 212 -15.40 9.24 -16.92
CA LEU A 212 -14.54 8.14 -16.51
C LEU A 212 -15.17 7.29 -15.36
N GLY A 213 -16.41 7.63 -14.95
CA GLY A 213 -17.14 6.95 -13.89
C GLY A 213 -16.60 7.23 -12.50
N ASP A 214 -16.95 6.37 -11.55
CA ASP A 214 -16.42 6.43 -10.19
C ASP A 214 -15.02 5.78 -10.15
N TYR A 215 -14.02 6.54 -10.65
CA TYR A 215 -12.67 6.04 -10.92
C TYR A 215 -11.89 5.70 -9.63
N PRO A 216 -11.20 4.53 -9.55
CA PRO A 216 -10.44 4.13 -8.37
C PRO A 216 -9.23 5.04 -8.12
N LEU A 217 -9.18 5.66 -6.94
CA LEU A 217 -8.03 6.43 -6.48
C LEU A 217 -7.27 5.68 -5.38
N VAL A 218 -5.97 5.92 -5.30
CA VAL A 218 -5.06 5.22 -4.40
C VAL A 218 -4.27 6.21 -3.56
N LEU A 219 -4.05 5.88 -2.28
CA LEU A 219 -3.18 6.61 -1.37
C LEU A 219 -1.91 5.82 -1.08
N HIS A 220 -0.78 6.32 -1.55
CA HIS A 220 0.55 5.92 -1.13
C HIS A 220 1.02 6.73 0.08
N GLY A 221 2.06 6.29 0.75
CA GLY A 221 2.59 6.99 1.91
C GLY A 221 1.55 7.26 3.01
N ALA A 222 0.53 6.44 3.14
CA ALA A 222 -0.62 6.65 3.99
C ALA A 222 -0.57 5.89 5.33
N SER A 223 0.54 5.25 5.69
CA SER A 223 0.72 4.66 7.03
C SER A 223 0.51 5.72 8.11
N SER A 224 -0.25 5.40 9.14
CA SER A 224 -0.61 6.35 10.20
C SER A 224 0.47 6.53 11.27
N VAL A 225 1.48 5.66 11.28
CA VAL A 225 2.56 5.67 12.28
C VAL A 225 1.97 5.74 13.70
N PRO A 226 1.28 4.68 14.18
CA PRO A 226 0.55 4.73 15.44
C PRO A 226 1.47 5.12 16.59
N GLN A 227 1.15 6.20 17.29
CA GLN A 227 2.03 6.79 18.29
C GLN A 227 2.31 5.86 19.46
N TYR A 228 1.37 4.99 19.82
CA TYR A 228 1.61 3.98 20.87
C TYR A 228 2.74 3.00 20.49
N LEU A 229 2.88 2.66 19.19
CA LEU A 229 3.98 1.81 18.72
C LEU A 229 5.33 2.55 18.75
N VAL A 230 5.33 3.84 18.36
CA VAL A 230 6.53 4.69 18.46
C VAL A 230 7.01 4.78 19.93
N VAL A 231 6.08 4.99 20.85
CA VAL A 231 6.36 4.99 22.29
C VAL A 231 6.93 3.65 22.75
N GLU A 232 6.35 2.53 22.32
CA GLU A 232 6.86 1.19 22.68
C GLU A 232 8.26 0.95 22.10
N VAL A 233 8.48 1.25 20.82
CA VAL A 233 9.82 1.13 20.19
C VAL A 233 10.85 1.92 20.99
N ASN A 234 10.56 3.17 21.33
CA ASN A 234 11.48 4.03 22.08
C ASN A 234 11.70 3.53 23.52
N LYS A 235 10.64 3.07 24.19
CA LYS A 235 10.70 2.49 25.55
C LYS A 235 11.64 1.30 25.63
N TYR A 236 11.67 0.47 24.60
CA TYR A 236 12.47 -0.76 24.55
C TYR A 236 13.77 -0.61 23.75
N GLY A 237 14.43 0.56 23.89
CA GLY A 237 15.77 0.82 23.36
C GLY A 237 15.82 1.23 21.89
N GLY A 238 14.66 1.56 21.28
CA GLY A 238 14.63 2.22 19.98
C GLY A 238 14.94 3.71 20.06
N LYS A 239 15.09 4.34 18.90
CA LYS A 239 15.29 5.78 18.78
C LYS A 239 14.55 6.30 17.56
N MET A 240 13.29 6.64 17.76
CA MET A 240 12.41 7.19 16.72
C MET A 240 11.81 8.52 17.22
N PRO A 241 12.61 9.61 17.27
CA PRO A 241 12.08 10.92 17.60
C PRO A 241 11.20 11.43 16.46
N ASP A 242 10.10 12.09 16.81
CA ASP A 242 9.24 12.82 15.87
C ASP A 242 8.65 11.98 14.71
N ALA A 243 8.60 10.66 14.85
CA ALA A 243 7.97 9.80 13.86
C ALA A 243 6.45 10.07 13.83
N GLN A 244 5.92 10.44 12.65
CA GLN A 244 4.53 10.82 12.46
C GLN A 244 4.03 10.43 11.08
N GLY A 245 2.78 9.98 10.99
CA GLY A 245 2.13 9.54 9.75
C GLY A 245 0.84 10.31 9.45
N VAL A 246 0.05 9.78 8.53
CA VAL A 246 -1.24 10.35 8.13
C VAL A 246 -2.28 10.04 9.21
N PRO A 247 -3.09 11.02 9.66
CA PRO A 247 -4.17 10.76 10.60
C PRO A 247 -5.18 9.75 10.05
N GLU A 248 -5.59 8.77 10.85
CA GLU A 248 -6.57 7.76 10.43
C GLU A 248 -7.93 8.38 10.06
N ALA A 249 -8.29 9.48 10.70
CA ALA A 249 -9.49 10.25 10.36
C ALA A 249 -9.47 10.78 8.91
N ASP A 250 -8.30 11.18 8.40
CA ASP A 250 -8.17 11.64 7.01
C ASP A 250 -8.31 10.47 6.04
N ILE A 251 -7.77 9.28 6.40
CA ILE A 251 -7.93 8.05 5.61
C ILE A 251 -9.41 7.65 5.55
N GLU A 252 -10.14 7.75 6.68
CA GLU A 252 -11.57 7.48 6.71
C GLU A 252 -12.37 8.41 5.77
N VAL A 253 -12.06 9.69 5.73
CA VAL A 253 -12.69 10.62 4.80
C VAL A 253 -12.31 10.27 3.37
N ALA A 254 -11.04 10.01 3.10
CA ALA A 254 -10.54 9.69 1.77
C ALA A 254 -11.25 8.46 1.17
N ARG A 255 -11.43 7.37 1.94
CA ARG A 255 -12.16 6.18 1.46
C ARG A 255 -13.63 6.47 1.12
N ARG A 256 -14.30 7.33 1.90
CA ARG A 256 -15.70 7.72 1.63
C ARG A 256 -15.83 8.57 0.37
N VAL A 257 -14.79 9.31 0.00
CA VAL A 257 -14.72 10.12 -1.23
C VAL A 257 -14.42 9.26 -2.45
N GLY A 258 -13.73 8.10 -2.28
CA GLY A 258 -13.46 7.19 -3.39
C GLY A 258 -12.01 6.74 -3.52
N CYS A 259 -11.21 6.85 -2.46
CA CYS A 259 -9.96 6.09 -2.37
C CYS A 259 -10.30 4.62 -2.11
N THR A 260 -9.88 3.75 -3.02
CA THR A 260 -10.18 2.31 -3.00
C THR A 260 -9.03 1.45 -2.48
N LYS A 261 -7.83 2.02 -2.41
CA LYS A 261 -6.61 1.34 -1.93
C LYS A 261 -5.80 2.29 -1.05
N VAL A 262 -5.28 1.77 0.04
CA VAL A 262 -4.38 2.47 0.97
C VAL A 262 -3.16 1.60 1.23
N ASN A 263 -1.97 2.12 0.92
CA ASN A 263 -0.71 1.42 1.16
C ASN A 263 -0.32 1.46 2.64
N ILE A 264 -0.02 0.29 3.20
CA ILE A 264 0.35 0.12 4.62
C ILE A 264 1.62 -0.73 4.70
N ASP A 265 2.73 -0.12 5.09
CA ASP A 265 4.01 -0.76 5.31
C ASP A 265 4.63 -0.35 6.65
N THR A 266 4.91 0.94 6.86
CA THR A 266 5.56 1.45 8.07
C THR A 266 4.87 0.97 9.36
N ASP A 267 3.54 0.92 9.36
CA ASP A 267 2.77 0.49 10.53
C ASP A 267 3.04 -0.98 10.88
N LEU A 268 3.17 -1.85 9.86
CA LEU A 268 3.50 -3.28 10.04
C LEU A 268 4.93 -3.44 10.60
N ARG A 269 5.88 -2.70 10.04
CA ARG A 269 7.28 -2.68 10.50
C ARG A 269 7.37 -2.24 11.96
N LEU A 270 6.62 -1.20 12.34
CA LEU A 270 6.58 -0.70 13.72
C LEU A 270 6.00 -1.74 14.69
N ALA A 271 4.87 -2.36 14.35
CA ALA A 271 4.24 -3.36 15.21
C ALA A 271 5.17 -4.55 15.45
N MET A 272 5.78 -5.08 14.40
CA MET A 272 6.76 -6.16 14.50
C MET A 272 7.97 -5.77 15.34
N THR A 273 8.56 -4.60 15.06
CA THR A 273 9.77 -4.11 15.73
C THR A 273 9.52 -3.85 17.21
N ALA A 274 8.40 -3.22 17.58
CA ALA A 274 8.03 -2.95 18.97
C ALA A 274 7.93 -4.24 19.78
N ALA A 275 7.24 -5.25 19.26
CA ALA A 275 7.06 -6.52 19.91
C ALA A 275 8.38 -7.29 20.10
N ILE A 276 9.24 -7.34 19.06
CA ILE A 276 10.57 -7.97 19.15
C ILE A 276 11.45 -7.27 20.20
N ARG A 277 11.52 -5.93 20.16
CA ARG A 277 12.29 -5.15 21.13
C ARG A 277 11.81 -5.39 22.56
N LYS A 278 10.50 -5.45 22.78
CA LYS A 278 9.91 -5.77 24.09
C LYS A 278 10.39 -7.11 24.60
N VAL A 279 10.37 -8.16 23.76
CA VAL A 279 10.85 -9.48 24.17
C VAL A 279 12.32 -9.44 24.59
N PHE A 280 13.19 -8.83 23.80
CA PHE A 280 14.62 -8.75 24.13
C PHE A 280 14.91 -7.89 25.35
N TRP A 281 14.10 -6.87 25.61
CA TRP A 281 14.20 -6.05 26.82
C TRP A 281 13.78 -6.80 28.08
N GLU A 282 12.62 -7.47 28.01
CA GLU A 282 12.06 -8.20 29.16
C GLU A 282 12.75 -9.55 29.40
N LYS A 283 13.30 -10.16 28.37
CA LYS A 283 13.96 -11.46 28.37
C LYS A 283 15.28 -11.41 27.60
N PRO A 284 16.31 -10.73 28.15
CA PRO A 284 17.56 -10.49 27.39
C PRO A 284 18.34 -11.77 27.03
N GLY A 285 18.02 -12.90 27.65
CA GLY A 285 18.59 -14.22 27.29
C GLY A 285 17.81 -14.98 26.22
N GLU A 286 16.73 -14.43 25.69
CA GLU A 286 15.96 -15.11 24.65
C GLU A 286 16.68 -15.09 23.30
N PHE A 287 16.82 -16.25 22.66
CA PHE A 287 17.51 -16.40 21.38
C PHE A 287 16.76 -17.32 20.38
N ASP A 288 15.62 -17.89 20.80
CA ASP A 288 14.80 -18.70 19.88
C ASP A 288 13.90 -17.77 19.02
N PRO A 289 14.10 -17.73 17.68
CA PRO A 289 13.27 -16.91 16.78
C PRO A 289 11.78 -17.09 16.99
N ARG A 290 11.30 -18.29 17.24
CA ARG A 290 9.88 -18.58 17.47
C ARG A 290 9.31 -17.87 18.71
N LYS A 291 10.17 -17.54 19.68
CA LYS A 291 9.79 -16.87 20.94
C LYS A 291 9.70 -15.36 20.83
N TYR A 292 10.46 -14.74 19.93
CA TYR A 292 10.35 -13.30 19.69
C TYR A 292 9.55 -12.94 18.43
N LEU A 293 9.51 -13.81 17.42
CA LEU A 293 8.64 -13.62 16.25
C LEU A 293 7.17 -13.97 16.55
N GLY A 294 6.88 -14.90 17.47
CA GLY A 294 5.50 -15.21 17.86
C GLY A 294 4.73 -13.98 18.37
N PRO A 295 5.20 -13.26 19.39
CA PRO A 295 4.60 -12.00 19.82
C PRO A 295 4.56 -10.91 18.72
N ALA A 296 5.59 -10.86 17.86
CA ALA A 296 5.62 -9.94 16.72
C ALA A 296 4.50 -10.22 15.71
N ARG A 297 4.27 -11.50 15.42
CA ARG A 297 3.14 -11.95 14.58
C ARG A 297 1.81 -11.48 15.17
N GLN A 298 1.57 -11.70 16.44
CA GLN A 298 0.32 -11.27 17.08
C GLN A 298 0.13 -9.75 17.00
N ALA A 299 1.19 -8.96 17.21
CA ALA A 299 1.13 -7.51 17.10
C ALA A 299 0.78 -7.03 15.69
N VAL A 300 1.35 -7.65 14.65
CA VAL A 300 1.00 -7.36 13.25
C VAL A 300 -0.45 -7.73 12.98
N LYS A 301 -0.89 -8.91 13.41
CA LYS A 301 -2.27 -9.38 13.23
C LYS A 301 -3.29 -8.42 13.87
N ASP A 302 -3.04 -7.98 15.10
CA ASP A 302 -3.91 -7.04 15.81
C ASP A 302 -3.96 -5.68 15.11
N LEU A 303 -2.82 -5.19 14.61
CA LEU A 303 -2.77 -3.97 13.80
C LEU A 303 -3.59 -4.10 12.51
N VAL A 304 -3.42 -5.18 11.76
CA VAL A 304 -4.16 -5.40 10.51
C VAL A 304 -5.65 -5.48 10.77
N ARG A 305 -6.09 -6.18 11.83
CA ARG A 305 -7.49 -6.23 12.23
C ARG A 305 -8.07 -4.84 12.51
N HIS A 306 -7.34 -4.00 13.27
CA HIS A 306 -7.73 -2.61 13.48
C HIS A 306 -7.87 -1.86 12.15
N LYS A 307 -6.87 -1.97 11.26
CA LYS A 307 -6.91 -1.28 9.95
C LYS A 307 -8.11 -1.69 9.12
N VAL A 308 -8.40 -2.98 8.96
CA VAL A 308 -9.49 -3.44 8.10
C VAL A 308 -10.89 -3.17 8.69
N LYS A 309 -11.01 -3.11 10.02
CA LYS A 309 -12.29 -2.83 10.71
C LYS A 309 -12.57 -1.34 10.84
N ASP A 310 -11.65 -0.63 11.47
CA ASP A 310 -11.93 0.70 12.02
C ASP A 310 -11.53 1.81 11.06
N VAL A 311 -10.49 1.62 10.24
CA VAL A 311 -9.96 2.64 9.33
C VAL A 311 -10.46 2.45 7.90
N LEU A 312 -10.24 1.27 7.34
CA LEU A 312 -10.56 0.95 5.95
C LEU A 312 -12.01 0.48 5.77
N CYS A 313 -12.62 -0.04 6.82
CA CYS A 313 -13.99 -0.57 6.86
C CYS A 313 -14.26 -1.64 5.78
N CYS A 314 -13.27 -2.46 5.45
CA CYS A 314 -13.42 -3.56 4.51
C CYS A 314 -13.72 -4.92 5.21
N ALA A 315 -13.74 -4.96 6.54
CA ALA A 315 -14.18 -6.13 7.29
C ALA A 315 -15.62 -6.51 6.95
N GLY A 316 -15.87 -7.81 6.74
CA GLY A 316 -17.17 -8.35 6.34
C GLY A 316 -17.44 -8.33 4.83
N HIS A 317 -16.61 -7.69 4.02
CA HIS A 317 -16.82 -7.47 2.59
C HIS A 317 -16.12 -8.48 1.66
N ALA A 318 -15.55 -9.54 2.20
CA ALA A 318 -14.84 -10.54 1.40
C ALA A 318 -15.74 -11.24 0.36
N PHE A 319 -17.03 -11.39 0.66
CA PHE A 319 -17.97 -12.21 -0.14
C PHE A 319 -19.14 -11.41 -0.74
N ASP A 320 -19.00 -10.08 -0.85
CA ASP A 320 -19.99 -9.21 -1.48
C ASP A 320 -20.19 -9.48 -2.98
#